data_c425a3c1ff30531c9f784eae994f79fa
#
_entry.id   c425a3c1ff30531c9f784eae994f79fa
#
_cell.length_a   1.000
_cell.length_b   1.000
_cell.length_c   1.000
_cell.angle_alpha   90.00
_cell.angle_beta   90.00
_cell.angle_gamma   90.00
#
_symmetry.space_group_name_H-M   'P 1'
#
loop_
_entity.id
_entity.type
_entity.pdbx_description
1 polymer ?
#
loop_
_entity_poly.entity_id
_entity_poly.type
_entity_poly.pdbx_seq_one_letter_code
_entity_poly.pdbx_strand_id
1 'polypeptide(L)'
;MQNQKSQITTPHGGEWFSRELKFLGLFLTSIICFNLIFSNKTFALFTPTLSASIDNTTASVNGNQVINSTNKTTEIPLNLTVNTNNRTGYTATLNSETDETALVNNDSINGAKINSISSISALSSFSNNSWGYKFGSSTNYAPIPALSTPAQIIQTTGKTNGNESNQLSIGMKLTDNLESGNYQNELVLSFVSNPYQMRAMMTEGADFNIKLKALETAANKIEHFKKSAATPTSSMNVIMNIEDEDSDYGIKLWLDPTDKTAYYYAETEKVYLNMDSSRMFHSGYSEQKIKNTLEIDLSGFDTSQVTHMNHMFSGMSNLTTINLSNFDTAKVTDMSAMFYGMSSLTTLNLSNFDTSQVIYMESMFYGVRNLTTLNLSNFDTSKVTNMRTMFYDMRNLTTLNISSFDTSQVTDMNNMFAYIYNLTTLDLSSFDTSQVKYMDSMFSLLDKDKLMDKLEKIYVNNDFNTTKLINSYRMFENRKKLRGGNGSYLANPTTADKTWLRVDRPGVQGYFTRKP
;
A
#
# COMPACT_ATOMS: atom_id res chain seq x y z
N MET A 1 -5.65 5.03 -37.66
CA MET A 1 -6.84 5.70 -37.07
C MET A 1 -8.02 5.43 -37.96
N GLN A 2 -8.92 4.56 -37.60
CA GLN A 2 -10.21 4.40 -38.28
C GLN A 2 -11.27 5.04 -37.36
N ASN A 3 -11.80 6.18 -37.83
CA ASN A 3 -12.95 6.82 -37.19
C ASN A 3 -14.21 6.06 -37.65
N GLN A 4 -14.88 5.38 -36.74
CA GLN A 4 -16.25 4.91 -36.98
C GLN A 4 -17.22 5.94 -36.42
N LYS A 5 -17.99 6.56 -37.34
CA LYS A 5 -19.07 7.48 -37.00
C LYS A 5 -20.40 6.74 -36.90
N SER A 6 -21.20 7.04 -35.94
CA SER A 6 -22.55 6.51 -35.82
C SER A 6 -23.62 7.60 -35.65
N GLN A 7 -24.69 7.60 -36.46
CA GLN A 7 -25.76 8.61 -36.53
C GLN A 7 -27.12 8.07 -36.10
N ILE A 8 -28.01 8.91 -35.65
CA ILE A 8 -29.44 8.59 -35.48
C ILE A 8 -30.26 9.17 -36.63
N THR A 9 -30.91 8.33 -37.43
CA THR A 9 -31.73 8.75 -38.58
C THR A 9 -33.12 8.11 -38.58
N THR A 10 -34.18 8.78 -39.15
CA THR A 10 -35.50 8.19 -39.37
C THR A 10 -35.93 8.33 -40.82
N PRO A 11 -36.71 7.40 -41.43
CA PRO A 11 -37.17 7.48 -42.81
C PRO A 11 -38.30 8.51 -43.02
N HIS A 12 -38.34 9.11 -44.22
CA HIS A 12 -39.44 9.97 -44.69
C HIS A 12 -40.71 9.20 -45.00
N GLY A 13 -41.83 9.75 -44.57
CA GLY A 13 -43.17 9.42 -45.06
C GLY A 13 -44.03 8.59 -44.11
N GLY A 14 -44.97 9.25 -43.52
CA GLY A 14 -46.21 8.74 -42.92
C GLY A 14 -46.11 7.53 -42.02
N GLU A 15 -46.36 7.73 -40.75
CA GLU A 15 -46.71 6.75 -39.70
C GLU A 15 -45.59 6.15 -38.86
N TRP A 16 -44.29 6.28 -39.16
CA TRP A 16 -43.23 5.66 -38.37
C TRP A 16 -42.15 6.67 -37.95
N PHE A 17 -42.01 6.93 -36.65
CA PHE A 17 -40.84 7.62 -36.10
C PHE A 17 -39.83 6.57 -35.67
N SER A 18 -38.79 6.34 -36.47
CA SER A 18 -37.61 5.66 -35.99
C SER A 18 -36.54 6.70 -35.62
N ARG A 19 -35.81 6.49 -34.59
CA ARG A 19 -34.77 7.40 -34.07
C ARG A 19 -33.53 6.57 -33.79
N GLU A 20 -32.45 6.87 -34.48
CA GLU A 20 -31.18 6.17 -34.35
C GLU A 20 -30.19 7.03 -33.57
N LEU A 21 -29.54 6.46 -32.56
CA LEU A 21 -28.41 7.06 -31.87
C LEU A 21 -27.13 6.51 -32.48
N LYS A 22 -26.34 7.33 -33.13
CA LYS A 22 -25.04 6.94 -33.64
C LYS A 22 -23.94 7.39 -32.69
N PHE A 23 -23.04 6.48 -32.36
CA PHE A 23 -21.83 6.77 -31.60
C PHE A 23 -20.67 6.99 -32.59
N LEU A 24 -20.11 8.20 -32.57
CA LEU A 24 -18.94 8.53 -33.35
C LEU A 24 -17.69 8.02 -32.65
N GLY A 25 -17.11 6.99 -33.18
CA GLY A 25 -15.72 6.59 -33.02
C GLY A 25 -15.12 6.46 -31.64
N LEU A 26 -14.59 5.29 -31.39
CA LEU A 26 -13.62 5.07 -30.36
C LEU A 26 -12.34 5.85 -30.66
N PHE A 27 -12.06 6.95 -29.98
CA PHE A 27 -10.73 7.55 -29.99
C PHE A 27 -9.80 6.73 -29.07
N LEU A 28 -9.08 5.78 -29.66
CA LEU A 28 -7.92 5.17 -29.04
C LEU A 28 -6.73 6.12 -29.23
N THR A 29 -6.48 6.99 -28.27
CA THR A 29 -5.19 7.65 -28.20
C THR A 29 -4.21 6.69 -27.55
N SER A 30 -3.56 5.84 -28.36
CA SER A 30 -2.31 5.23 -27.92
C SER A 30 -1.27 6.34 -27.76
N ILE A 31 -0.81 6.58 -26.56
CA ILE A 31 0.41 7.37 -26.36
C ILE A 31 1.51 6.62 -27.10
N ILE A 32 1.98 7.22 -28.19
CA ILE A 32 3.19 6.76 -28.87
C ILE A 32 4.31 6.96 -27.87
N CYS A 33 4.75 5.88 -27.22
CA CYS A 33 6.01 5.86 -26.50
C CYS A 33 7.09 6.29 -27.49
N PHE A 34 7.77 7.37 -27.20
CA PHE A 34 8.98 7.77 -27.91
C PHE A 34 9.97 6.59 -27.89
N ASN A 35 10.13 5.92 -29.02
CA ASN A 35 11.23 4.99 -29.25
C ASN A 35 12.51 5.80 -29.31
N LEU A 36 13.16 5.98 -28.17
CA LEU A 36 14.60 6.25 -28.15
C LEU A 36 15.30 4.96 -28.60
N ILE A 37 15.81 4.98 -29.81
CA ILE A 37 16.65 3.93 -30.39
C ILE A 37 17.93 3.90 -29.57
N PHE A 38 18.01 2.96 -28.61
CA PHE A 38 19.26 2.51 -28.03
C PHE A 38 19.50 1.04 -28.38
N SER A 39 20.68 0.81 -28.90
CA SER A 39 21.28 -0.40 -29.44
C SER A 39 20.88 -1.72 -28.75
N ASN A 40 20.47 -2.66 -29.58
CA ASN A 40 20.62 -4.12 -29.47
C ASN A 40 20.59 -4.75 -28.06
N LYS A 41 19.46 -4.69 -27.36
CA LYS A 41 19.09 -5.67 -26.34
C LYS A 41 17.57 -5.87 -26.39
N THR A 42 17.16 -7.04 -26.84
CA THR A 42 15.78 -7.49 -26.81
C THR A 42 15.36 -7.84 -25.38
N PHE A 43 15.04 -6.84 -24.60
CA PHE A 43 14.17 -7.04 -23.44
C PHE A 43 12.76 -6.82 -23.92
N ALA A 44 11.82 -7.70 -23.53
CA ALA A 44 10.42 -7.51 -23.82
C ALA A 44 9.95 -6.24 -23.11
N LEU A 45 9.87 -5.16 -23.85
CA LEU A 45 9.40 -3.88 -23.34
C LEU A 45 7.88 -4.04 -23.08
N PHE A 46 7.44 -3.86 -21.84
CA PHE A 46 6.02 -3.80 -21.54
C PHE A 46 5.39 -2.64 -22.33
N THR A 47 4.37 -2.95 -23.13
CA THR A 47 3.64 -1.95 -23.87
C THR A 47 2.19 -1.95 -23.36
N PRO A 48 1.74 -0.86 -22.71
CA PRO A 48 0.36 -0.74 -22.30
C PRO A 48 -0.57 -0.84 -23.51
N THR A 49 -1.60 -1.67 -23.38
CA THR A 49 -2.65 -1.81 -24.40
C THR A 49 -3.98 -1.36 -23.82
N LEU A 50 -4.81 -0.74 -24.67
CA LEU A 50 -6.16 -0.36 -24.33
C LEU A 50 -7.05 -0.66 -25.55
N SER A 51 -8.08 -1.44 -25.34
CA SER A 51 -9.12 -1.70 -26.33
C SER A 51 -10.49 -1.44 -25.69
N ALA A 52 -11.39 -0.85 -26.47
CA ALA A 52 -12.76 -0.65 -26.06
C ALA A 52 -13.71 -0.92 -27.24
N SER A 53 -14.88 -1.43 -26.94
CA SER A 53 -15.94 -1.68 -27.92
C SER A 53 -17.31 -1.43 -27.31
N ILE A 54 -18.26 -1.09 -28.13
CA ILE A 54 -19.67 -0.96 -27.78
C ILE A 54 -20.47 -1.96 -28.62
N ASP A 55 -21.48 -2.60 -28.02
CA ASP A 55 -22.27 -3.64 -28.66
C ASP A 55 -23.16 -3.12 -29.79
N ASN A 56 -23.53 -1.82 -29.74
CA ASN A 56 -24.31 -1.19 -30.78
C ASN A 56 -23.84 0.25 -31.03
N THR A 57 -23.36 0.53 -32.24
CA THR A 57 -22.90 1.87 -32.65
C THR A 57 -24.03 2.76 -33.15
N THR A 58 -25.21 2.21 -33.42
CA THR A 58 -26.44 2.93 -33.80
C THR A 58 -27.58 2.47 -32.92
N ALA A 59 -28.20 3.38 -32.22
CA ALA A 59 -29.40 3.09 -31.44
C ALA A 59 -30.59 3.89 -31.99
N SER A 60 -31.71 3.19 -32.25
CA SER A 60 -32.93 3.83 -32.81
C SER A 60 -34.13 3.56 -31.92
N VAL A 61 -35.02 4.53 -31.83
CA VAL A 61 -36.26 4.46 -31.05
C VAL A 61 -37.44 4.83 -31.92
N ASN A 62 -38.46 4.00 -31.94
CA ASN A 62 -39.76 4.36 -32.57
C ASN A 62 -40.51 5.32 -31.63
N GLY A 63 -40.53 6.60 -32.00
CA GLY A 63 -41.14 7.64 -31.17
C GLY A 63 -42.64 7.45 -30.94
N ASN A 64 -43.40 6.90 -31.91
CA ASN A 64 -44.82 6.62 -31.73
C ASN A 64 -45.06 5.54 -30.65
N GLN A 65 -44.21 4.53 -30.59
CA GLN A 65 -44.30 3.51 -29.53
C GLN A 65 -44.07 4.11 -28.15
N VAL A 66 -43.10 5.02 -28.02
CA VAL A 66 -42.82 5.71 -26.74
C VAL A 66 -43.96 6.64 -26.35
N ILE A 67 -44.43 7.47 -27.26
CA ILE A 67 -45.54 8.42 -27.05
C ILE A 67 -46.82 7.70 -26.63
N ASN A 68 -47.11 6.56 -27.25
CA ASN A 68 -48.28 5.72 -26.92
C ASN A 68 -48.10 4.80 -25.74
N SER A 69 -46.91 4.74 -25.14
CA SER A 69 -46.69 3.98 -23.92
C SER A 69 -47.27 4.67 -22.68
N THR A 70 -47.58 3.89 -21.63
CA THR A 70 -48.17 4.38 -20.38
C THR A 70 -47.37 5.52 -19.75
N ASN A 71 -46.05 5.41 -19.74
CA ASN A 71 -45.14 6.36 -19.08
C ASN A 71 -44.56 7.40 -20.03
N LYS A 72 -44.75 7.22 -21.32
CA LYS A 72 -44.16 8.05 -22.40
C LYS A 72 -42.63 8.14 -22.32
N THR A 73 -41.99 7.12 -21.77
CA THR A 73 -40.54 7.03 -21.57
C THR A 73 -39.96 5.78 -22.19
N THR A 74 -38.68 5.84 -22.56
CA THR A 74 -37.90 4.68 -23.01
C THR A 74 -36.49 4.76 -22.50
N GLU A 75 -35.85 3.59 -22.39
CA GLU A 75 -34.44 3.44 -22.09
C GLU A 75 -33.75 2.54 -23.12
N ILE A 76 -32.59 2.94 -23.57
CA ILE A 76 -31.76 2.20 -24.53
C ILE A 76 -30.48 1.80 -23.78
N PRO A 77 -30.33 0.54 -23.38
CA PRO A 77 -29.07 0.06 -22.83
C PRO A 77 -28.04 -0.19 -23.93
N LEU A 78 -26.79 0.16 -23.66
CA LEU A 78 -25.63 -0.06 -24.51
C LEU A 78 -24.51 -0.65 -23.65
N ASN A 79 -23.94 -1.78 -24.07
CA ASN A 79 -22.88 -2.44 -23.33
C ASN A 79 -21.52 -2.00 -23.90
N LEU A 80 -20.74 -1.45 -23.01
CA LEU A 80 -19.40 -0.97 -23.26
C LEU A 80 -18.40 -1.99 -22.67
N THR A 81 -17.55 -2.55 -23.52
CA THR A 81 -16.52 -3.49 -23.09
C THR A 81 -15.14 -2.86 -23.21
N VAL A 82 -14.35 -2.93 -22.13
CA VAL A 82 -13.00 -2.37 -22.09
C VAL A 82 -12.03 -3.45 -21.62
N ASN A 83 -10.85 -3.49 -22.25
CA ASN A 83 -9.74 -4.34 -21.84
C ASN A 83 -8.44 -3.54 -21.90
N THR A 84 -7.69 -3.54 -20.78
CA THR A 84 -6.37 -2.93 -20.70
C THR A 84 -5.44 -3.75 -19.79
N ASN A 85 -4.18 -3.87 -20.21
CA ASN A 85 -3.12 -4.37 -19.36
C ASN A 85 -2.38 -3.22 -18.62
N ASN A 86 -2.80 -1.97 -18.84
CA ASN A 86 -2.21 -0.80 -18.19
C ASN A 86 -2.45 -0.85 -16.67
N ARG A 87 -1.38 -0.94 -15.89
CA ARG A 87 -1.42 -1.05 -14.43
C ARG A 87 -1.91 0.20 -13.71
N THR A 88 -1.90 1.35 -14.40
CA THR A 88 -2.48 2.60 -13.89
C THR A 88 -3.92 2.81 -14.35
N GLY A 89 -4.44 1.87 -15.16
CA GLY A 89 -5.81 1.90 -15.63
C GLY A 89 -6.04 2.85 -16.81
N TYR A 90 -7.29 3.30 -16.92
CA TYR A 90 -7.74 4.17 -18.00
C TYR A 90 -8.82 5.14 -17.52
N THR A 91 -9.03 6.17 -18.29
CA THR A 91 -10.12 7.13 -18.14
C THR A 91 -11.00 7.08 -19.37
N ALA A 92 -12.33 7.08 -19.19
CA ALA A 92 -13.29 7.22 -20.26
C ALA A 92 -14.16 8.46 -20.06
N THR A 93 -14.41 9.18 -21.16
CA THR A 93 -15.29 10.35 -21.20
C THR A 93 -16.39 10.19 -22.24
N LEU A 94 -17.51 10.85 -21.99
CA LEU A 94 -18.65 10.97 -22.89
C LEU A 94 -18.91 12.44 -23.20
N ASN A 95 -19.18 12.77 -24.45
CA ASN A 95 -19.68 14.07 -24.88
C ASN A 95 -20.46 13.95 -26.19
N SER A 96 -21.25 14.97 -26.58
CA SER A 96 -21.77 15.13 -27.93
C SER A 96 -20.66 15.56 -28.91
N GLU A 97 -20.78 15.22 -30.19
CA GLU A 97 -19.77 15.57 -31.22
C GLU A 97 -19.54 17.10 -31.32
N THR A 98 -20.54 17.87 -30.95
CA THR A 98 -20.51 19.34 -30.94
C THR A 98 -20.97 19.86 -29.57
N ASP A 99 -21.07 21.17 -29.42
CA ASP A 99 -21.69 21.77 -28.21
C ASP A 99 -23.23 21.69 -28.22
N GLU A 100 -23.85 21.21 -29.30
CA GLU A 100 -25.28 20.91 -29.33
C GLU A 100 -25.57 19.60 -28.60
N THR A 101 -26.26 19.68 -27.48
CA THR A 101 -26.62 18.55 -26.64
C THR A 101 -28.03 18.00 -26.85
N ALA A 102 -28.83 18.67 -27.66
CA ALA A 102 -30.17 18.21 -28.02
C ALA A 102 -30.13 17.23 -29.22
N LEU A 103 -31.13 16.36 -29.30
CA LEU A 103 -31.43 15.66 -30.53
C LEU A 103 -32.13 16.67 -31.44
N VAL A 104 -31.55 16.95 -32.63
CA VAL A 104 -32.03 17.94 -33.57
C VAL A 104 -32.84 17.27 -34.67
N ASN A 105 -34.01 17.81 -35.00
CA ASN A 105 -34.81 17.38 -36.13
C ASN A 105 -34.31 18.09 -37.40
N ASN A 106 -33.58 17.36 -38.24
CA ASN A 106 -33.02 17.92 -39.47
C ASN A 106 -34.08 18.21 -40.56
N ASP A 107 -35.28 17.66 -40.41
CA ASP A 107 -36.39 17.86 -41.35
C ASP A 107 -37.33 19.01 -40.92
N SER A 108 -37.11 19.57 -39.73
CA SER A 108 -37.95 20.61 -39.15
C SER A 108 -37.61 21.99 -39.68
N ILE A 109 -38.64 22.69 -40.22
CA ILE A 109 -38.54 24.10 -40.60
C ILE A 109 -38.43 25.01 -39.39
N ASN A 110 -38.95 24.56 -38.24
CA ASN A 110 -39.01 25.32 -36.98
C ASN A 110 -37.84 25.00 -36.02
N GLY A 111 -36.91 24.12 -36.42
CA GLY A 111 -35.77 23.74 -35.60
C GLY A 111 -36.17 22.92 -34.35
N ALA A 112 -37.12 22.01 -34.49
CA ALA A 112 -37.60 21.19 -33.38
C ALA A 112 -36.46 20.34 -32.75
N LYS A 113 -36.45 20.27 -31.42
CA LYS A 113 -35.41 19.59 -30.63
C LYS A 113 -36.00 18.75 -29.52
N ILE A 114 -35.29 17.67 -29.14
CA ILE A 114 -35.45 16.98 -27.86
C ILE A 114 -34.27 17.40 -27.00
N ASN A 115 -34.50 18.24 -26.03
CA ASN A 115 -33.43 18.86 -25.25
C ASN A 115 -32.78 17.88 -24.26
N SER A 116 -31.52 18.06 -23.99
CA SER A 116 -30.90 17.40 -22.81
C SER A 116 -31.61 17.84 -21.54
N ILE A 117 -31.76 16.93 -20.55
CA ILE A 117 -32.19 17.31 -19.20
C ILE A 117 -31.20 18.34 -18.61
N SER A 118 -31.68 19.22 -17.76
CA SER A 118 -30.85 20.30 -17.17
C SER A 118 -30.16 19.91 -15.86
N SER A 119 -30.60 18.82 -15.23
CA SER A 119 -30.07 18.34 -13.94
C SER A 119 -30.24 16.83 -13.81
N ILE A 120 -29.45 16.23 -12.92
CA ILE A 120 -29.54 14.80 -12.61
C ILE A 120 -30.92 14.47 -12.06
N SER A 121 -31.61 13.50 -12.70
CA SER A 121 -32.97 13.12 -12.32
C SER A 121 -33.32 11.68 -12.72
N ALA A 122 -34.35 11.13 -12.06
CA ALA A 122 -34.92 9.84 -12.48
C ALA A 122 -35.68 9.99 -13.81
N LEU A 123 -35.74 8.93 -14.62
CA LEU A 123 -36.40 8.92 -15.92
C LEU A 123 -37.88 9.37 -15.86
N SER A 124 -38.58 8.99 -14.80
CA SER A 124 -39.97 9.39 -14.53
C SER A 124 -40.14 10.90 -14.33
N SER A 125 -39.10 11.59 -13.89
CA SER A 125 -39.08 13.03 -13.59
C SER A 125 -38.60 13.90 -14.76
N PHE A 126 -38.28 13.31 -15.91
CA PHE A 126 -37.85 14.06 -17.08
C PHE A 126 -38.93 15.06 -17.53
N SER A 127 -38.49 16.23 -17.95
CA SER A 127 -39.34 17.18 -18.67
C SER A 127 -39.80 16.57 -19.99
N ASN A 128 -40.90 17.10 -20.50
CA ASN A 128 -41.42 16.63 -21.79
C ASN A 128 -40.42 16.89 -22.92
N ASN A 129 -40.28 15.91 -23.84
CA ASN A 129 -39.37 15.95 -24.98
C ASN A 129 -37.92 16.23 -24.54
N SER A 130 -37.44 15.40 -23.60
CA SER A 130 -36.07 15.48 -23.10
C SER A 130 -35.40 14.11 -23.07
N TRP A 131 -34.05 14.13 -23.04
CA TRP A 131 -33.21 12.96 -22.98
C TRP A 131 -32.00 13.17 -22.08
N GLY A 132 -31.38 12.09 -21.67
CA GLY A 132 -30.18 12.09 -20.83
C GLY A 132 -29.52 10.72 -20.83
N TYR A 133 -28.38 10.61 -20.15
CA TYR A 133 -27.66 9.34 -20.02
C TYR A 133 -27.47 8.95 -18.54
N LYS A 134 -27.33 7.66 -18.30
CA LYS A 134 -26.79 7.14 -17.02
C LYS A 134 -25.70 6.10 -17.32
N PHE A 135 -24.80 5.92 -16.35
CA PHE A 135 -23.69 4.99 -16.49
C PHE A 135 -23.55 4.08 -15.26
N GLY A 136 -23.19 2.81 -15.50
CA GLY A 136 -22.98 1.81 -14.46
C GLY A 136 -24.25 1.55 -13.63
N SER A 137 -24.10 1.49 -12.32
CA SER A 137 -25.20 1.24 -11.37
C SER A 137 -26.06 2.46 -11.04
N SER A 138 -25.85 3.60 -11.70
CA SER A 138 -26.65 4.80 -11.44
C SER A 138 -28.13 4.57 -11.75
N THR A 139 -29.01 4.99 -10.84
CA THR A 139 -30.48 4.99 -11.04
C THR A 139 -30.97 6.27 -11.68
N ASN A 140 -30.17 7.35 -11.60
CA ASN A 140 -30.50 8.66 -12.14
C ASN A 140 -29.71 8.93 -13.42
N TYR A 141 -30.33 9.71 -14.29
CA TYR A 141 -29.75 10.18 -15.54
C TYR A 141 -29.11 11.54 -15.37
N ALA A 142 -28.01 11.76 -16.06
CA ALA A 142 -27.31 13.04 -16.15
C ALA A 142 -27.63 13.74 -17.48
N PRO A 143 -27.45 15.08 -17.55
CA PRO A 143 -27.50 15.82 -18.79
C PRO A 143 -26.46 15.32 -19.80
N ILE A 144 -26.79 15.35 -21.09
CA ILE A 144 -25.83 15.05 -22.15
C ILE A 144 -24.71 16.10 -22.14
N PRO A 145 -23.45 15.70 -22.00
CA PRO A 145 -22.34 16.64 -21.95
C PRO A 145 -22.00 17.19 -23.35
N ALA A 146 -21.66 18.46 -23.42
CA ALA A 146 -21.20 19.11 -24.63
C ALA A 146 -19.76 18.74 -24.98
N LEU A 147 -19.34 19.00 -26.23
CA LEU A 147 -17.94 18.82 -26.65
C LEU A 147 -16.97 19.61 -25.75
N SER A 148 -17.32 20.86 -25.44
CA SER A 148 -16.49 21.75 -24.60
C SER A 148 -16.44 21.34 -23.13
N THR A 149 -17.36 20.47 -22.67
CA THR A 149 -17.49 20.01 -21.28
C THR A 149 -17.73 18.50 -21.18
N PRO A 150 -16.77 17.66 -21.61
CA PRO A 150 -16.90 16.20 -21.55
C PRO A 150 -17.13 15.70 -20.13
N ALA A 151 -18.01 14.73 -19.95
CA ALA A 151 -18.20 14.07 -18.66
C ALA A 151 -17.28 12.86 -18.53
N GLN A 152 -16.52 12.77 -17.44
CA GLN A 152 -15.80 11.56 -17.09
C GLN A 152 -16.80 10.51 -16.59
N ILE A 153 -16.87 9.36 -17.28
CA ILE A 153 -17.80 8.26 -16.95
C ILE A 153 -17.12 7.07 -16.31
N ILE A 154 -15.82 6.87 -16.57
CA ILE A 154 -14.99 5.84 -15.94
C ILE A 154 -13.64 6.44 -15.58
N GLN A 155 -13.13 6.05 -14.41
CA GLN A 155 -11.73 6.19 -14.04
C GLN A 155 -11.32 4.95 -13.26
N THR A 156 -10.31 4.25 -13.72
CA THR A 156 -9.75 3.07 -13.05
C THR A 156 -8.30 3.32 -12.65
N THR A 157 -7.80 2.53 -11.71
CA THR A 157 -6.43 2.64 -11.19
C THR A 157 -5.61 1.38 -11.39
N GLY A 158 -6.10 0.42 -12.19
CA GLY A 158 -5.46 -0.86 -12.45
C GLY A 158 -5.83 -1.47 -13.79
N LYS A 159 -5.14 -2.55 -14.15
CA LYS A 159 -5.48 -3.39 -15.32
C LYS A 159 -6.87 -3.98 -15.16
N THR A 160 -7.54 -4.26 -16.28
CA THR A 160 -8.82 -4.99 -16.27
C THR A 160 -8.59 -6.48 -16.03
N ASN A 161 -9.56 -7.16 -15.43
CA ASN A 161 -9.61 -8.62 -15.32
C ASN A 161 -10.24 -9.23 -16.59
N GLY A 162 -9.49 -9.21 -17.70
CA GLY A 162 -10.04 -9.54 -19.02
C GLY A 162 -10.93 -8.42 -19.55
N ASN A 163 -12.02 -8.78 -20.20
CA ASN A 163 -12.99 -7.83 -20.74
C ASN A 163 -13.96 -7.36 -19.66
N GLU A 164 -13.82 -6.11 -19.21
CA GLU A 164 -14.76 -5.50 -18.27
C GLU A 164 -15.94 -4.91 -19.05
N SER A 165 -17.17 -5.28 -18.63
CA SER A 165 -18.41 -4.77 -19.23
C SER A 165 -19.05 -3.73 -18.32
N ASN A 166 -19.41 -2.58 -18.93
CA ASN A 166 -20.09 -1.47 -18.28
C ASN A 166 -21.32 -1.10 -19.09
N GLN A 167 -22.42 -0.71 -18.44
CA GLN A 167 -23.64 -0.32 -19.11
C GLN A 167 -23.76 1.21 -19.19
N LEU A 168 -23.90 1.73 -20.40
CA LEU A 168 -24.36 3.09 -20.70
C LEU A 168 -25.84 3.00 -21.10
N SER A 169 -26.71 3.76 -20.48
CA SER A 169 -28.12 3.79 -20.86
C SER A 169 -28.55 5.19 -21.25
N ILE A 170 -29.27 5.29 -22.35
CA ILE A 170 -29.88 6.54 -22.81
C ILE A 170 -31.37 6.52 -22.47
N GLY A 171 -31.83 7.51 -21.72
CA GLY A 171 -33.22 7.67 -21.33
C GLY A 171 -33.88 8.82 -22.10
N MET A 172 -35.14 8.65 -22.45
CA MET A 172 -35.95 9.68 -23.14
C MET A 172 -37.37 9.72 -22.60
N LYS A 173 -37.97 10.92 -22.61
CA LYS A 173 -39.39 11.13 -22.37
C LYS A 173 -39.98 11.96 -23.52
N LEU A 174 -41.02 11.47 -24.19
CA LEU A 174 -41.60 12.06 -25.40
C LEU A 174 -43.08 12.33 -25.16
N THR A 175 -43.63 13.31 -25.86
CA THR A 175 -45.05 13.69 -25.81
C THR A 175 -45.67 13.90 -27.17
N ASP A 176 -47.02 13.93 -27.22
CA ASP A 176 -47.83 13.98 -28.44
C ASP A 176 -47.59 15.26 -29.25
N ASN A 177 -47.09 16.33 -28.64
CA ASN A 177 -46.84 17.62 -29.29
C ASN A 177 -45.42 17.73 -29.89
N LEU A 178 -44.69 16.62 -29.96
CA LEU A 178 -43.40 16.57 -30.64
C LEU A 178 -43.62 16.60 -32.18
N GLU A 179 -42.97 17.54 -32.87
CA GLU A 179 -43.02 17.64 -34.33
C GLU A 179 -42.55 16.33 -34.99
N SER A 180 -43.22 15.91 -36.06
CA SER A 180 -42.80 14.72 -36.78
C SER A 180 -41.47 14.95 -37.48
N GLY A 181 -40.63 13.93 -37.53
CA GLY A 181 -39.33 14.02 -38.23
C GLY A 181 -38.25 13.21 -37.53
N ASN A 182 -37.06 13.46 -37.96
CA ASN A 182 -35.86 12.72 -37.68
C ASN A 182 -34.98 13.47 -36.67
N TYR A 183 -34.94 13.02 -35.41
CA TYR A 183 -34.16 13.64 -34.37
C TYR A 183 -32.88 12.88 -34.16
N GLN A 184 -31.72 13.54 -34.27
CA GLN A 184 -30.43 12.90 -34.17
C GLN A 184 -29.42 13.73 -33.37
N ASN A 185 -28.46 13.03 -32.74
CA ASN A 185 -27.24 13.57 -32.18
C ASN A 185 -26.16 12.49 -32.23
N GLU A 186 -24.90 12.88 -32.28
CA GLU A 186 -23.77 11.98 -32.21
C GLU A 186 -23.09 12.12 -30.86
N LEU A 187 -22.92 10.98 -30.18
CA LEU A 187 -22.19 10.90 -28.90
C LEU A 187 -20.80 10.31 -29.11
N VAL A 188 -19.82 10.91 -28.50
CA VAL A 188 -18.40 10.49 -28.53
C VAL A 188 -18.01 9.86 -27.23
N LEU A 189 -17.52 8.63 -27.28
CA LEU A 189 -16.86 7.95 -26.18
C LEU A 189 -15.35 7.97 -26.43
N SER A 190 -14.61 8.60 -25.52
CA SER A 190 -13.15 8.67 -25.61
C SER A 190 -12.51 7.86 -24.48
N PHE A 191 -11.51 7.05 -24.82
CA PHE A 191 -10.77 6.22 -23.88
C PHE A 191 -9.29 6.59 -23.94
N VAL A 192 -8.71 6.87 -22.79
CA VAL A 192 -7.30 7.26 -22.66
C VAL A 192 -6.67 6.40 -21.57
N SER A 193 -5.56 5.74 -21.90
CA SER A 193 -4.73 5.09 -20.88
C SER A 193 -4.23 6.13 -19.90
N ASN A 194 -4.32 5.85 -18.60
CA ASN A 194 -3.73 6.71 -17.59
C ASN A 194 -2.20 6.75 -17.79
N PRO A 195 -1.53 7.84 -17.40
CA PRO A 195 -0.08 7.94 -17.49
C PRO A 195 0.59 6.75 -16.81
N TYR A 196 1.51 6.11 -17.52
CA TYR A 196 2.21 4.93 -17.05
C TYR A 196 3.72 5.18 -17.06
N GLN A 197 4.35 5.00 -15.90
CA GLN A 197 5.81 4.98 -15.80
C GLN A 197 6.27 3.54 -15.65
N MET A 198 7.13 3.11 -16.57
CA MET A 198 7.75 1.78 -16.51
C MET A 198 8.66 1.68 -15.28
N ARG A 199 8.56 0.57 -14.57
CA ARG A 199 9.32 0.34 -13.35
C ARG A 199 9.88 -1.08 -13.27
N ALA A 200 11.07 -1.21 -12.69
CA ALA A 200 11.58 -2.49 -12.23
C ALA A 200 10.99 -2.77 -10.84
N MET A 201 10.34 -3.92 -10.67
CA MET A 201 9.77 -4.37 -9.41
C MET A 201 10.39 -5.68 -8.98
N MET A 202 10.89 -5.74 -7.75
CA MET A 202 11.45 -6.94 -7.14
C MET A 202 10.34 -7.94 -6.80
N THR A 203 10.63 -9.23 -6.91
CA THR A 203 9.76 -10.29 -6.39
C THR A 203 9.53 -10.14 -4.88
N GLU A 204 8.55 -10.87 -4.33
CA GLU A 204 8.29 -10.88 -2.87
C GLU A 204 9.55 -11.17 -2.06
N GLY A 205 9.64 -10.59 -0.85
CA GLY A 205 10.82 -10.69 0.00
C GLY A 205 11.21 -12.13 0.33
N ALA A 206 10.25 -13.02 0.54
CA ALA A 206 10.52 -14.43 0.83
C ALA A 206 11.10 -15.18 -0.39
N ASP A 207 10.60 -14.93 -1.60
CA ASP A 207 11.15 -15.52 -2.83
C ASP A 207 12.54 -14.98 -3.13
N PHE A 208 12.73 -13.65 -3.01
CA PHE A 208 14.06 -13.04 -3.10
C PHE A 208 15.06 -13.69 -2.13
N ASN A 209 14.66 -13.90 -0.87
CA ASN A 209 15.52 -14.52 0.15
C ASN A 209 15.94 -15.93 -0.22
N ILE A 210 15.02 -16.75 -0.75
CA ILE A 210 15.31 -18.10 -1.24
C ILE A 210 16.37 -18.04 -2.35
N LYS A 211 16.18 -17.15 -3.33
CA LYS A 211 17.10 -16.98 -4.47
C LYS A 211 18.47 -16.45 -4.02
N LEU A 212 18.49 -15.46 -3.12
CA LEU A 212 19.73 -14.93 -2.55
C LEU A 212 20.54 -16.02 -1.82
N LYS A 213 19.87 -16.78 -0.97
CA LYS A 213 20.49 -17.90 -0.23
C LYS A 213 20.98 -19.04 -1.16
N ALA A 214 20.31 -19.24 -2.28
CA ALA A 214 20.68 -20.28 -3.24
C ALA A 214 22.01 -19.96 -3.97
N LEU A 215 22.45 -18.70 -3.99
CA LEU A 215 23.76 -18.31 -4.52
C LEU A 215 24.92 -18.79 -3.65
N GLU A 216 24.70 -19.03 -2.33
CA GLU A 216 25.76 -19.49 -1.45
C GLU A 216 26.05 -20.97 -1.57
N THR A 217 27.33 -21.29 -1.66
CA THR A 217 27.88 -22.66 -1.57
C THR A 217 28.70 -22.84 -0.29
N ALA A 218 29.26 -24.03 -0.10
CA ALA A 218 30.19 -24.25 1.03
C ALA A 218 31.43 -23.35 0.92
N ALA A 219 31.93 -23.13 -0.32
CA ALA A 219 33.15 -22.36 -0.61
C ALA A 219 32.90 -20.85 -0.75
N ASN A 220 31.72 -20.47 -1.27
CA ASN A 220 31.41 -19.08 -1.59
C ASN A 220 30.29 -18.55 -0.70
N LYS A 221 30.63 -17.60 0.17
CA LYS A 221 29.69 -16.93 1.07
C LYS A 221 29.47 -15.50 0.64
N ILE A 222 28.26 -14.98 0.88
CA ILE A 222 27.93 -13.58 0.62
C ILE A 222 28.43 -12.74 1.80
N GLU A 223 29.33 -11.79 1.50
CA GLU A 223 29.78 -10.78 2.45
C GLU A 223 29.20 -9.39 2.14
N HIS A 224 28.85 -9.14 0.88
CA HIS A 224 28.30 -7.86 0.43
C HIS A 224 27.08 -8.07 -0.46
N PHE A 225 26.15 -7.10 -0.43
CA PHE A 225 25.01 -7.01 -1.35
C PHE A 225 24.96 -5.61 -1.95
N LYS A 226 25.00 -5.50 -3.32
CA LYS A 226 25.09 -4.21 -4.01
C LYS A 226 24.36 -4.20 -5.36
N LYS A 227 23.98 -3.01 -5.81
CA LYS A 227 23.55 -2.79 -7.19
C LYS A 227 24.77 -2.80 -8.12
N SER A 228 24.68 -3.53 -9.23
CA SER A 228 25.69 -3.49 -10.29
C SER A 228 25.39 -2.41 -11.31
N ALA A 229 26.42 -1.75 -11.81
CA ALA A 229 26.33 -0.81 -12.93
C ALA A 229 26.24 -1.51 -14.30
N ALA A 230 26.56 -2.81 -14.37
CA ALA A 230 26.60 -3.58 -15.60
C ALA A 230 25.84 -4.91 -15.44
N THR A 231 25.39 -5.45 -16.58
CA THR A 231 24.79 -6.79 -16.64
C THR A 231 25.80 -7.86 -16.27
N PRO A 232 25.35 -9.01 -15.70
CA PRO A 232 26.24 -10.13 -15.43
C PRO A 232 26.89 -10.65 -16.71
N THR A 233 28.15 -11.04 -16.62
CA THR A 233 28.88 -11.64 -17.73
C THR A 233 28.52 -13.12 -17.87
N SER A 234 28.70 -13.69 -19.08
CA SER A 234 28.46 -15.11 -19.36
C SER A 234 29.35 -16.07 -18.54
N SER A 235 30.37 -15.55 -17.89
CA SER A 235 31.27 -16.34 -17.01
C SER A 235 30.68 -16.55 -15.59
N MET A 236 29.61 -15.85 -15.21
CA MET A 236 28.94 -16.05 -13.94
C MET A 236 28.14 -17.36 -13.97
N ASN A 237 28.42 -18.26 -13.03
CA ASN A 237 27.92 -19.64 -13.06
C ASN A 237 26.41 -19.74 -12.77
N VAL A 238 25.85 -18.79 -11.98
CA VAL A 238 24.43 -18.78 -11.59
C VAL A 238 23.91 -17.36 -11.69
N ILE A 239 22.96 -17.14 -12.58
CA ILE A 239 22.24 -15.87 -12.72
C ILE A 239 20.76 -16.17 -12.53
N MET A 240 20.13 -15.50 -11.58
CA MET A 240 18.72 -15.67 -11.25
C MET A 240 17.92 -14.45 -11.66
N ASN A 241 16.68 -14.67 -12.07
CA ASN A 241 15.68 -13.62 -12.25
C ASN A 241 14.99 -13.38 -10.91
N ILE A 242 14.89 -12.11 -10.52
CA ILE A 242 14.28 -11.69 -9.26
C ILE A 242 13.23 -10.59 -9.47
N GLU A 243 12.82 -10.39 -10.72
CA GLU A 243 11.69 -9.52 -11.03
C GLU A 243 10.36 -10.15 -10.61
N ASP A 244 9.43 -9.28 -10.18
CA ASP A 244 8.02 -9.59 -9.99
C ASP A 244 7.31 -9.76 -11.34
N GLU A 245 6.17 -10.46 -11.38
CA GLU A 245 5.34 -10.59 -12.59
C GLU A 245 4.84 -9.25 -13.11
N ASP A 246 4.71 -8.27 -12.23
CA ASP A 246 4.32 -6.90 -12.54
C ASP A 246 5.52 -5.98 -12.85
N SER A 247 6.73 -6.49 -12.97
CA SER A 247 7.91 -5.72 -13.38
C SER A 247 7.95 -5.51 -14.88
N ASP A 248 8.28 -4.27 -15.32
CA ASP A 248 8.47 -3.94 -16.74
C ASP A 248 9.89 -4.21 -17.22
N TYR A 249 10.81 -4.43 -16.29
CA TYR A 249 12.21 -4.70 -16.54
C TYR A 249 12.64 -5.98 -15.85
N GLY A 250 13.49 -6.74 -16.53
CA GLY A 250 14.17 -7.88 -15.89
C GLY A 250 15.13 -7.41 -14.81
N ILE A 251 15.17 -8.13 -13.70
CA ILE A 251 16.13 -7.90 -12.62
C ILE A 251 16.96 -9.16 -12.44
N LYS A 252 18.27 -9.02 -12.57
CA LYS A 252 19.21 -10.15 -12.47
C LYS A 252 19.91 -10.14 -11.11
N LEU A 253 20.12 -11.31 -10.54
CA LEU A 253 20.84 -11.53 -9.28
C LEU A 253 21.93 -12.60 -9.50
N TRP A 254 23.14 -12.34 -9.03
CA TRP A 254 24.27 -13.29 -9.08
C TRP A 254 25.26 -13.03 -7.95
N LEU A 255 26.13 -14.00 -7.69
CA LEU A 255 27.27 -13.87 -6.76
C LEU A 255 28.56 -13.80 -7.55
N ASP A 256 29.36 -12.77 -7.33
CA ASP A 256 30.76 -12.74 -7.73
C ASP A 256 31.61 -13.35 -6.60
N PRO A 257 32.21 -14.52 -6.81
CA PRO A 257 32.99 -15.17 -5.78
C PRO A 257 34.34 -14.48 -5.49
N THR A 258 34.79 -13.60 -6.39
CA THR A 258 36.09 -12.90 -6.27
C THR A 258 36.07 -11.88 -5.14
N ASP A 259 34.99 -11.11 -5.05
CA ASP A 259 34.77 -10.08 -4.02
C ASP A 259 33.66 -10.45 -3.03
N LYS A 260 33.07 -11.65 -3.17
CA LYS A 260 32.00 -12.20 -2.32
C LYS A 260 30.73 -11.33 -2.28
N THR A 261 30.48 -10.61 -3.37
CA THR A 261 29.34 -9.71 -3.48
C THR A 261 28.20 -10.36 -4.25
N ALA A 262 27.04 -10.40 -3.65
CA ALA A 262 25.79 -10.64 -4.35
C ALA A 262 25.36 -9.33 -5.03
N TYR A 263 25.39 -9.35 -6.35
CA TYR A 263 25.00 -8.22 -7.17
C TYR A 263 23.59 -8.40 -7.72
N TYR A 264 22.83 -7.29 -7.77
CA TYR A 264 21.64 -7.23 -8.60
C TYR A 264 21.80 -6.15 -9.68
N TYR A 265 21.11 -6.35 -10.80
CA TYR A 265 21.10 -5.41 -11.92
C TYR A 265 19.69 -5.22 -12.45
N ALA A 266 19.31 -3.98 -12.66
CA ALA A 266 18.15 -3.54 -13.42
C ALA A 266 18.56 -2.33 -14.28
N GLU A 267 17.92 -2.15 -15.44
CA GLU A 267 18.21 -0.99 -16.32
C GLU A 267 17.76 0.34 -15.70
N THR A 268 16.82 0.29 -14.75
CA THR A 268 16.32 1.46 -14.05
C THR A 268 17.27 1.92 -12.94
N GLU A 269 17.27 3.23 -12.64
CA GLU A 269 18.04 3.77 -11.52
C GLU A 269 17.57 3.17 -10.19
N LYS A 270 16.24 3.08 -10.00
CA LYS A 270 15.62 2.49 -8.81
C LYS A 270 14.86 1.21 -9.13
N VAL A 271 14.80 0.33 -8.15
CA VAL A 271 13.99 -0.89 -8.14
C VAL A 271 12.95 -0.77 -7.04
N TYR A 272 11.69 -0.87 -7.39
CA TYR A 272 10.60 -0.89 -6.42
C TYR A 272 10.59 -2.24 -5.69
N LEU A 273 10.54 -2.19 -4.38
CA LEU A 273 10.33 -3.40 -3.60
C LEU A 273 8.85 -3.83 -3.68
N ASN A 274 8.61 -5.15 -3.60
CA ASN A 274 7.26 -5.70 -3.55
C ASN A 274 6.52 -5.22 -2.29
N MET A 275 5.20 -5.16 -2.35
CA MET A 275 4.35 -4.81 -1.19
C MET A 275 4.66 -5.69 0.01
N ASP A 276 4.93 -6.98 -0.21
CA ASP A 276 5.46 -7.90 0.80
C ASP A 276 6.97 -8.07 0.63
N SER A 277 7.72 -7.28 1.37
CA SER A 277 9.18 -7.35 1.48
C SER A 277 9.65 -8.07 2.76
N SER A 278 8.74 -8.84 3.38
CA SER A 278 9.04 -9.65 4.56
C SER A 278 10.20 -10.61 4.30
N ARG A 279 11.06 -10.77 5.29
CA ARG A 279 12.18 -11.74 5.28
C ARG A 279 13.22 -11.55 4.18
N MET A 280 13.21 -10.42 3.44
CA MET A 280 14.07 -10.21 2.26
C MET A 280 15.54 -10.56 2.53
N PHE A 281 16.10 -10.16 3.67
CA PHE A 281 17.48 -10.50 4.10
C PHE A 281 17.51 -11.39 5.35
N HIS A 282 16.46 -12.15 5.62
CA HIS A 282 16.42 -13.03 6.78
C HIS A 282 17.44 -14.17 6.67
N SER A 283 18.40 -14.25 7.61
CA SER A 283 19.45 -15.28 7.57
C SER A 283 19.00 -16.69 7.99
N GLY A 284 17.83 -16.79 8.64
CA GLY A 284 17.30 -18.06 9.19
C GLY A 284 17.94 -18.47 10.50
N TYR A 285 17.21 -19.28 11.27
CA TYR A 285 17.71 -19.77 12.57
C TYR A 285 18.62 -21.00 12.42
N SER A 286 18.35 -21.86 11.45
CA SER A 286 19.03 -23.16 11.28
C SER A 286 20.00 -23.22 10.11
N GLU A 287 19.74 -22.52 9.03
CA GLU A 287 20.51 -22.65 7.76
C GLU A 287 21.79 -21.84 7.74
N GLN A 288 21.94 -20.84 8.59
CA GLN A 288 23.09 -19.92 8.72
C GLN A 288 23.59 -19.32 7.37
N LYS A 289 22.73 -19.31 6.35
CA LYS A 289 23.04 -18.69 5.05
C LYS A 289 22.93 -17.17 5.17
N ILE A 290 23.67 -16.44 4.36
CA ILE A 290 23.80 -14.97 4.31
C ILE A 290 24.18 -14.34 5.67
N LYS A 291 24.52 -15.14 6.67
CA LYS A 291 24.90 -14.69 8.01
C LYS A 291 26.22 -13.90 8.00
N ASN A 292 27.09 -14.18 7.03
CA ASN A 292 28.40 -13.55 6.91
C ASN A 292 28.35 -12.15 6.29
N THR A 293 27.16 -11.68 5.89
CA THR A 293 27.01 -10.37 5.27
C THR A 293 27.45 -9.25 6.21
N LEU A 294 28.35 -8.42 5.71
CA LEU A 294 28.98 -7.30 6.40
C LEU A 294 28.40 -5.95 5.96
N GLU A 295 27.89 -5.90 4.73
CA GLU A 295 27.38 -4.69 4.10
C GLU A 295 26.19 -5.00 3.19
N ILE A 296 25.15 -4.15 3.26
CA ILE A 296 24.00 -4.18 2.35
C ILE A 296 23.78 -2.76 1.84
N ASP A 297 23.93 -2.56 0.52
CA ASP A 297 23.58 -1.31 -0.14
C ASP A 297 22.11 -1.34 -0.57
N LEU A 298 21.29 -0.53 0.09
CA LEU A 298 19.86 -0.40 -0.15
C LEU A 298 19.51 0.87 -0.95
N SER A 299 20.48 1.67 -1.37
CA SER A 299 20.28 2.99 -1.99
C SER A 299 19.50 2.93 -3.32
N GLY A 300 19.59 1.81 -4.03
CA GLY A 300 18.88 1.58 -5.28
C GLY A 300 17.42 1.15 -5.13
N PHE A 301 16.89 1.01 -3.90
CA PHE A 301 15.52 0.57 -3.68
C PHE A 301 14.54 1.73 -3.44
N ASP A 302 13.32 1.55 -3.92
CA ASP A 302 12.15 2.37 -3.62
C ASP A 302 11.18 1.52 -2.79
N THR A 303 10.87 1.96 -1.56
CA THR A 303 10.02 1.23 -0.62
C THR A 303 8.61 1.81 -0.49
N SER A 304 8.26 2.82 -1.29
CA SER A 304 7.01 3.58 -1.20
C SER A 304 5.72 2.75 -1.39
N GLN A 305 5.84 1.51 -1.86
CA GLN A 305 4.72 0.58 -2.02
C GLN A 305 4.68 -0.52 -0.95
N VAL A 306 5.71 -0.61 -0.11
CA VAL A 306 5.84 -1.71 0.87
C VAL A 306 4.83 -1.56 1.99
N THR A 307 4.14 -2.64 2.30
CA THR A 307 3.17 -2.76 3.41
C THR A 307 3.63 -3.68 4.52
N HIS A 308 4.52 -4.65 4.21
CA HIS A 308 5.06 -5.62 5.16
C HIS A 308 6.59 -5.65 5.10
N MET A 309 7.24 -5.38 6.25
CA MET A 309 8.70 -5.44 6.45
C MET A 309 9.09 -6.38 7.60
N ASN A 310 8.17 -7.27 8.03
CA ASN A 310 8.45 -8.16 9.13
C ASN A 310 9.63 -9.10 8.81
N HIS A 311 10.52 -9.27 9.77
CA HIS A 311 11.76 -10.06 9.66
C HIS A 311 12.71 -9.61 8.53
N MET A 312 12.58 -8.42 7.93
CA MET A 312 13.32 -8.03 6.73
C MET A 312 14.84 -8.20 6.87
N PHE A 313 15.43 -7.88 8.02
CA PHE A 313 16.87 -8.03 8.31
C PHE A 313 17.16 -9.01 9.45
N SER A 314 16.17 -9.84 9.79
CA SER A 314 16.28 -10.73 10.95
C SER A 314 17.45 -11.71 10.81
N GLY A 315 18.27 -11.79 11.86
CA GLY A 315 19.41 -12.72 11.95
C GLY A 315 20.69 -12.26 11.25
N MET A 316 20.72 -11.05 10.68
CA MET A 316 21.92 -10.46 10.07
C MET A 316 22.97 -10.09 11.15
N SER A 317 23.50 -11.11 11.81
CA SER A 317 24.25 -10.96 13.06
C SER A 317 25.64 -10.35 12.92
N ASN A 318 26.20 -10.28 11.71
CA ASN A 318 27.53 -9.69 11.42
C ASN A 318 27.43 -8.25 10.92
N LEU A 319 26.22 -7.78 10.55
CA LEU A 319 26.03 -6.43 10.07
C LEU A 319 26.19 -5.42 11.22
N THR A 320 27.14 -4.49 11.08
CA THR A 320 27.47 -3.50 12.12
C THR A 320 26.72 -2.18 11.94
N THR A 321 26.37 -1.84 10.72
CA THR A 321 25.64 -0.63 10.34
C THR A 321 24.66 -0.96 9.22
N ILE A 322 23.59 -0.19 9.11
CA ILE A 322 22.64 -0.25 7.99
C ILE A 322 22.14 1.17 7.68
N ASN A 323 22.11 1.51 6.38
CA ASN A 323 21.56 2.80 5.93
C ASN A 323 20.13 2.61 5.42
N LEU A 324 19.17 3.20 6.12
CA LEU A 324 17.74 3.17 5.80
C LEU A 324 17.19 4.55 5.47
N SER A 325 18.04 5.53 5.18
CA SER A 325 17.65 6.93 4.99
C SER A 325 16.72 7.16 3.79
N ASN A 326 16.72 6.23 2.82
CA ASN A 326 15.84 6.26 1.64
C ASN A 326 14.53 5.45 1.83
N PHE A 327 14.31 4.83 3.00
CA PHE A 327 13.11 4.04 3.23
C PHE A 327 11.91 4.97 3.47
N ASP A 328 10.88 4.79 2.64
CA ASP A 328 9.53 5.30 2.87
C ASP A 328 8.71 4.19 3.53
N THR A 329 8.23 4.44 4.74
CA THR A 329 7.48 3.47 5.54
C THR A 329 6.03 3.87 5.78
N ALA A 330 5.54 4.91 5.12
CA ALA A 330 4.20 5.48 5.34
C ALA A 330 3.04 4.50 5.12
N LYS A 331 3.26 3.41 4.35
CA LYS A 331 2.25 2.36 4.11
C LYS A 331 2.48 1.09 4.91
N VAL A 332 3.56 0.99 5.67
CA VAL A 332 3.93 -0.23 6.38
C VAL A 332 3.01 -0.48 7.56
N THR A 333 2.45 -1.68 7.64
CA THR A 333 1.55 -2.11 8.72
C THR A 333 2.19 -3.14 9.65
N ASP A 334 3.22 -3.86 9.19
CA ASP A 334 3.93 -4.88 9.96
C ASP A 334 5.44 -4.68 9.91
N MET A 335 6.03 -4.35 11.07
CA MET A 335 7.47 -4.24 11.31
C MET A 335 7.96 -5.27 12.35
N SER A 336 7.17 -6.31 12.63
CA SER A 336 7.55 -7.32 13.65
C SER A 336 8.88 -7.97 13.29
N ALA A 337 9.75 -8.11 14.30
CA ALA A 337 11.07 -8.73 14.18
C ALA A 337 11.98 -8.18 13.07
N MET A 338 11.75 -6.93 12.59
CA MET A 338 12.50 -6.36 11.45
C MET A 338 14.02 -6.40 11.67
N PHE A 339 14.49 -6.11 12.88
CA PHE A 339 15.91 -6.12 13.26
C PHE A 339 16.27 -7.26 14.23
N TYR A 340 15.44 -8.28 14.32
CA TYR A 340 15.64 -9.41 15.27
C TYR A 340 17.01 -10.03 15.11
N GLY A 341 17.78 -10.14 16.21
CA GLY A 341 19.06 -10.85 16.24
C GLY A 341 20.20 -10.19 15.47
N MET A 342 20.10 -8.91 15.11
CA MET A 342 21.21 -8.13 14.54
C MET A 342 22.22 -7.77 15.65
N SER A 343 22.89 -8.78 16.17
CA SER A 343 23.67 -8.69 17.42
C SER A 343 24.90 -7.79 17.34
N SER A 344 25.47 -7.59 16.14
CA SER A 344 26.65 -6.73 15.92
C SER A 344 26.30 -5.28 15.58
N LEU A 345 25.02 -4.94 15.40
CA LEU A 345 24.59 -3.59 15.02
C LEU A 345 24.96 -2.59 16.13
N THR A 346 25.73 -1.55 15.76
CA THR A 346 26.24 -0.54 16.70
C THR A 346 25.50 0.79 16.60
N THR A 347 24.96 1.09 15.42
CA THR A 347 24.21 2.32 15.14
C THR A 347 22.96 1.99 14.33
N LEU A 348 21.87 2.68 14.63
CA LEU A 348 20.59 2.56 13.90
C LEU A 348 19.88 3.91 13.91
N ASN A 349 19.66 4.47 12.71
CA ASN A 349 18.90 5.70 12.54
C ASN A 349 17.55 5.38 11.88
N LEU A 350 16.46 5.68 12.60
CA LEU A 350 15.08 5.50 12.15
C LEU A 350 14.29 6.81 12.14
N SER A 351 14.97 7.96 12.09
CA SER A 351 14.33 9.28 12.17
C SER A 351 13.40 9.60 11.01
N ASN A 352 13.57 8.93 9.86
CA ASN A 352 12.69 9.04 8.68
C ASN A 352 11.51 8.04 8.68
N PHE A 353 11.43 7.13 9.66
CA PHE A 353 10.34 6.15 9.68
C PHE A 353 9.02 6.80 10.09
N ASP A 354 8.02 6.67 9.24
CA ASP A 354 6.61 6.91 9.56
C ASP A 354 5.99 5.58 10.01
N THR A 355 5.54 5.52 11.26
CA THR A 355 4.93 4.31 11.84
C THR A 355 3.43 4.46 12.10
N SER A 356 2.80 5.52 11.58
CA SER A 356 1.39 5.86 11.81
C SER A 356 0.39 4.79 11.31
N GLN A 357 0.82 3.88 10.43
CA GLN A 357 0.01 2.76 9.95
C GLN A 357 0.39 1.42 10.59
N VAL A 358 1.45 1.36 11.41
CA VAL A 358 1.98 0.10 11.95
C VAL A 358 1.08 -0.44 13.06
N ILE A 359 0.72 -1.72 12.94
CA ILE A 359 -0.11 -2.47 13.89
C ILE A 359 0.73 -3.49 14.68
N TYR A 360 1.78 -4.05 14.04
CA TYR A 360 2.61 -5.11 14.60
C TYR A 360 4.06 -4.67 14.75
N MET A 361 4.58 -4.65 16.02
CA MET A 361 5.97 -4.29 16.36
C MET A 361 6.62 -5.31 17.29
N GLU A 362 6.03 -6.51 17.47
CA GLU A 362 6.59 -7.50 18.37
C GLU A 362 8.01 -7.88 17.96
N SER A 363 8.89 -8.06 18.94
CA SER A 363 10.29 -8.49 18.76
C SER A 363 11.13 -7.60 17.83
N MET A 364 10.71 -6.36 17.49
CA MET A 364 11.36 -5.54 16.46
C MET A 364 12.86 -5.37 16.67
N PHE A 365 13.31 -5.23 17.92
CA PHE A 365 14.72 -5.06 18.29
C PHE A 365 15.25 -6.21 19.17
N TYR A 366 14.58 -7.37 19.17
CA TYR A 366 15.01 -8.53 19.94
C TYR A 366 16.47 -8.90 19.66
N GLY A 367 17.32 -8.95 20.68
CA GLY A 367 18.70 -9.42 20.55
C GLY A 367 19.64 -8.49 19.79
N VAL A 368 19.29 -7.21 19.62
CA VAL A 368 20.20 -6.18 19.08
C VAL A 368 21.18 -5.77 20.20
N ARG A 369 22.19 -6.62 20.43
CA ARG A 369 22.98 -6.62 21.67
C ARG A 369 24.00 -5.49 21.78
N ASN A 370 24.57 -5.05 20.64
CA ASN A 370 25.67 -4.09 20.63
C ASN A 370 25.23 -2.63 20.49
N LEU A 371 23.94 -2.38 20.23
CA LEU A 371 23.39 -1.03 20.15
C LEU A 371 23.42 -0.37 21.53
N THR A 372 24.00 0.84 21.62
CA THR A 372 24.13 1.57 22.87
C THR A 372 23.05 2.64 23.06
N THR A 373 22.54 3.19 21.98
CA THR A 373 21.52 4.23 21.97
C THR A 373 20.43 3.92 20.95
N LEU A 374 19.17 4.12 21.34
CA LEU A 374 18.02 3.97 20.45
C LEU A 374 17.04 5.11 20.69
N ASN A 375 16.80 5.91 19.65
CA ASN A 375 15.84 7.00 19.68
C ASN A 375 14.65 6.68 18.77
N LEU A 376 13.47 6.55 19.38
CA LEU A 376 12.19 6.27 18.74
C LEU A 376 11.17 7.38 19.02
N SER A 377 11.61 8.60 19.29
CA SER A 377 10.72 9.73 19.63
C SER A 377 9.83 10.20 18.47
N ASN A 378 10.08 9.73 17.24
CA ASN A 378 9.23 9.96 16.07
C ASN A 378 8.21 8.82 15.84
N PHE A 379 8.24 7.73 16.61
CA PHE A 379 7.34 6.60 16.40
C PHE A 379 5.92 6.93 16.89
N ASP A 380 4.95 6.80 16.02
CA ASP A 380 3.53 6.71 16.38
C ASP A 380 3.17 5.23 16.63
N THR A 381 2.79 4.91 17.86
CA THR A 381 2.42 3.54 18.26
C THR A 381 0.93 3.42 18.61
N SER A 382 0.12 4.41 18.28
CA SER A 382 -1.29 4.49 18.66
C SER A 382 -2.16 3.33 18.13
N LYS A 383 -1.71 2.64 17.06
CA LYS A 383 -2.38 1.46 16.50
C LYS A 383 -1.76 0.13 16.94
N VAL A 384 -0.64 0.16 17.66
CA VAL A 384 0.09 -1.06 18.04
C VAL A 384 -0.64 -1.80 19.17
N THR A 385 -0.89 -3.08 18.95
CA THR A 385 -1.61 -3.93 19.91
C THR A 385 -0.72 -4.93 20.64
N ASN A 386 0.49 -5.20 20.13
CA ASN A 386 1.43 -6.18 20.66
C ASN A 386 2.87 -5.63 20.64
N MET A 387 3.48 -5.49 21.83
CA MET A 387 4.86 -5.05 22.04
C MET A 387 5.71 -6.13 22.74
N ARG A 388 5.26 -7.39 22.66
CA ARG A 388 5.97 -8.53 23.27
C ARG A 388 7.40 -8.56 22.77
N THR A 389 8.36 -8.71 23.72
CA THR A 389 9.80 -8.88 23.47
C THR A 389 10.43 -7.78 22.59
N MET A 390 9.79 -6.60 22.44
CA MET A 390 10.24 -5.56 21.50
C MET A 390 11.70 -5.15 21.73
N PHE A 391 12.14 -5.03 22.98
CA PHE A 391 13.51 -4.65 23.35
C PHE A 391 14.25 -5.78 24.12
N TYR A 392 13.81 -7.01 23.96
CA TYR A 392 14.41 -8.16 24.66
C TYR A 392 15.88 -8.34 24.29
N ASP A 393 16.74 -8.57 25.30
CA ASP A 393 18.17 -8.90 25.16
C ASP A 393 19.01 -7.81 24.46
N MET A 394 18.63 -6.52 24.64
CA MET A 394 19.43 -5.37 24.21
C MET A 394 20.50 -5.04 25.29
N ARG A 395 21.52 -5.88 25.38
CA ARG A 395 22.47 -5.94 26.54
C ARG A 395 23.23 -4.65 26.78
N ASN A 396 23.69 -3.98 25.71
CA ASN A 396 24.57 -2.81 25.81
C ASN A 396 23.81 -1.48 25.76
N LEU A 397 22.46 -1.50 25.69
CA LEU A 397 21.66 -0.30 25.63
C LEU A 397 21.81 0.55 26.89
N THR A 398 22.27 1.79 26.73
CA THR A 398 22.46 2.78 27.80
C THR A 398 21.44 3.90 27.75
N THR A 399 20.88 4.16 26.54
CA THR A 399 19.90 5.21 26.31
C THR A 399 18.77 4.70 25.42
N LEU A 400 17.54 4.83 25.90
CA LEU A 400 16.32 4.50 25.15
C LEU A 400 15.35 5.68 25.24
N ASN A 401 14.98 6.26 24.09
CA ASN A 401 13.95 7.30 24.02
C ASN A 401 12.69 6.75 23.35
N ILE A 402 11.64 6.55 24.14
CA ILE A 402 10.30 6.09 23.75
C ILE A 402 9.23 7.06 24.25
N SER A 403 9.57 8.34 24.32
CA SER A 403 8.71 9.37 24.91
C SER A 403 7.41 9.62 24.10
N SER A 404 7.38 9.24 22.82
CA SER A 404 6.22 9.34 21.94
C SER A 404 5.28 8.13 22.02
N PHE A 405 5.64 7.06 22.73
CA PHE A 405 4.85 5.82 22.72
C PHE A 405 3.46 6.03 23.31
N ASP A 406 2.45 5.78 22.51
CA ASP A 406 1.06 5.56 22.94
C ASP A 406 0.82 4.05 23.07
N THR A 407 0.59 3.58 24.29
CA THR A 407 0.37 2.16 24.57
C THR A 407 -1.11 1.84 24.89
N SER A 408 -2.01 2.77 24.64
CA SER A 408 -3.44 2.66 24.99
C SER A 408 -4.17 1.47 24.35
N GLN A 409 -3.64 0.94 23.23
CA GLN A 409 -4.18 -0.24 22.55
C GLN A 409 -3.39 -1.53 22.84
N VAL A 410 -2.26 -1.44 23.54
CA VAL A 410 -1.38 -2.59 23.75
C VAL A 410 -1.97 -3.57 24.76
N THR A 411 -1.98 -4.85 24.40
CA THR A 411 -2.50 -5.95 25.23
C THR A 411 -1.41 -6.88 25.75
N ASP A 412 -0.26 -6.98 25.07
CA ASP A 412 0.86 -7.87 25.45
C ASP A 412 2.18 -7.09 25.50
N MET A 413 2.79 -7.07 26.70
CA MET A 413 4.11 -6.51 27.00
C MET A 413 5.05 -7.57 27.61
N ASN A 414 4.76 -8.87 27.41
CA ASN A 414 5.61 -9.94 27.93
C ASN A 414 7.06 -9.74 27.50
N ASN A 415 7.99 -9.80 28.45
CA ASN A 415 9.44 -9.71 28.24
C ASN A 415 9.91 -8.43 27.52
N MET A 416 9.10 -7.36 27.45
CA MET A 416 9.37 -6.19 26.59
C MET A 416 10.76 -5.57 26.86
N PHE A 417 11.18 -5.46 28.13
CA PHE A 417 12.48 -4.92 28.56
C PHE A 417 13.35 -5.97 29.30
N ALA A 418 13.09 -7.25 29.05
CA ALA A 418 13.87 -8.29 29.68
C ALA A 418 15.32 -8.32 29.13
N TYR A 419 16.29 -8.64 30.01
CA TYR A 419 17.71 -8.78 29.69
C TYR A 419 18.37 -7.51 29.14
N ILE A 420 17.88 -6.34 29.57
CA ILE A 420 18.56 -5.06 29.39
C ILE A 420 19.39 -4.79 30.67
N TYR A 421 20.72 -4.75 30.54
CA TYR A 421 21.63 -4.68 31.68
C TYR A 421 22.20 -3.28 31.92
N ASN A 422 22.41 -2.50 30.88
CA ASN A 422 23.20 -1.27 30.93
C ASN A 422 22.39 0.03 31.08
N LEU A 423 21.06 -0.03 30.95
CA LEU A 423 20.20 1.10 31.31
C LEU A 423 20.27 1.37 32.81
N THR A 424 20.51 2.62 33.20
CA THR A 424 20.43 3.07 34.60
C THR A 424 19.01 3.55 34.96
N THR A 425 18.33 4.13 33.99
CA THR A 425 16.98 4.63 34.13
C THR A 425 16.14 4.23 32.92
N LEU A 426 14.86 3.96 33.15
CA LEU A 426 13.87 3.67 32.10
C LEU A 426 12.66 4.60 32.28
N ASP A 427 12.34 5.39 31.25
CA ASP A 427 11.21 6.32 31.28
C ASP A 427 10.00 5.72 30.58
N LEU A 428 8.97 5.38 31.35
CA LEU A 428 7.68 4.86 30.92
C LEU A 428 6.55 5.84 31.22
N SER A 429 6.85 7.13 31.33
CA SER A 429 5.86 8.15 31.70
C SER A 429 4.74 8.33 30.68
N SER A 430 4.96 7.93 29.43
CA SER A 430 3.95 7.93 28.36
C SER A 430 3.05 6.69 28.34
N PHE A 431 3.35 5.65 29.16
CA PHE A 431 2.64 4.37 29.06
C PHE A 431 1.24 4.43 29.68
N ASP A 432 0.25 4.01 28.91
CA ASP A 432 -1.09 3.61 29.38
C ASP A 432 -1.19 2.07 29.38
N THR A 433 -1.42 1.48 30.55
CA THR A 433 -1.52 0.02 30.71
C THR A 433 -2.95 -0.48 30.89
N SER A 434 -3.94 0.36 30.62
CA SER A 434 -5.37 0.06 30.84
C SER A 434 -5.92 -1.13 30.04
N GLN A 435 -5.28 -1.47 28.91
CA GLN A 435 -5.64 -2.61 28.06
C GLN A 435 -4.73 -3.83 28.25
N VAL A 436 -3.62 -3.69 28.99
CA VAL A 436 -2.59 -4.73 29.07
C VAL A 436 -3.07 -5.93 29.88
N LYS A 437 -2.92 -7.11 29.28
CA LYS A 437 -3.29 -8.42 29.86
C LYS A 437 -2.07 -9.25 30.29
N TYR A 438 -0.93 -9.04 29.62
CA TYR A 438 0.27 -9.88 29.80
C TYR A 438 1.50 -9.01 30.00
N MET A 439 2.19 -9.20 31.16
CA MET A 439 3.45 -8.52 31.56
C MET A 439 4.47 -9.50 32.13
N ASP A 440 4.39 -10.79 31.78
CA ASP A 440 5.34 -11.77 32.31
C ASP A 440 6.78 -11.39 32.02
N SER A 441 7.64 -11.42 33.01
CA SER A 441 9.08 -11.17 32.91
C SER A 441 9.44 -9.81 32.26
N MET A 442 8.53 -8.81 32.27
CA MET A 442 8.68 -7.55 31.51
C MET A 442 10.03 -6.87 31.78
N PHE A 443 10.56 -6.93 33.00
CA PHE A 443 11.84 -6.32 33.39
C PHE A 443 12.87 -7.36 33.88
N SER A 444 12.68 -8.65 33.64
CA SER A 444 13.49 -9.72 34.21
C SER A 444 14.95 -9.75 33.73
N LEU A 445 15.83 -10.34 34.50
CA LEU A 445 17.22 -10.71 34.15
C LEU A 445 17.45 -12.20 34.34
N LEU A 446 18.40 -12.77 33.59
CA LEU A 446 18.90 -14.12 33.87
C LEU A 446 19.69 -14.13 35.21
N ASP A 447 19.57 -15.20 35.98
CA ASP A 447 20.23 -15.32 37.30
C ASP A 447 21.75 -15.17 37.18
N LYS A 448 22.37 -15.76 36.15
CA LYS A 448 23.82 -15.65 35.89
C LYS A 448 24.30 -14.22 35.63
N ASP A 449 23.40 -13.35 35.15
CA ASP A 449 23.74 -11.99 34.71
C ASP A 449 23.33 -10.92 35.75
N LYS A 450 22.80 -11.32 36.90
CA LYS A 450 22.31 -10.40 37.97
C LYS A 450 23.34 -9.38 38.48
N LEU A 451 24.64 -9.68 38.35
CA LEU A 451 25.72 -8.78 38.75
C LEU A 451 25.96 -7.64 37.75
N MET A 452 25.44 -7.78 36.54
CA MET A 452 25.56 -6.77 35.46
C MET A 452 24.42 -5.75 35.50
N ASP A 453 23.39 -5.96 36.32
CA ASP A 453 22.25 -5.06 36.43
C ASP A 453 22.66 -3.63 36.82
N LYS A 454 22.25 -2.65 36.03
CA LYS A 454 22.47 -1.22 36.29
C LYS A 454 21.17 -0.44 36.48
N LEU A 455 19.99 -1.04 36.26
CA LEU A 455 18.72 -0.34 36.34
C LEU A 455 18.38 0.01 37.79
N GLU A 456 18.38 1.30 38.08
CA GLU A 456 18.12 1.87 39.39
C GLU A 456 16.73 2.46 39.53
N LYS A 457 16.19 3.05 38.45
CA LYS A 457 14.89 3.73 38.47
C LYS A 457 14.07 3.48 37.22
N ILE A 458 12.76 3.32 37.41
CA ILE A 458 11.75 3.35 36.35
C ILE A 458 10.83 4.53 36.61
N TYR A 459 10.81 5.48 35.71
CA TYR A 459 9.97 6.67 35.80
C TYR A 459 8.59 6.43 35.17
N VAL A 460 7.53 6.84 35.85
CA VAL A 460 6.15 6.80 35.41
C VAL A 460 5.40 8.06 35.86
N ASN A 461 4.31 8.42 35.20
CA ASN A 461 3.42 9.49 35.66
C ASN A 461 2.42 8.99 36.72
N ASN A 462 1.93 7.75 36.58
CA ASN A 462 0.91 7.16 37.42
C ASN A 462 1.24 5.69 37.75
N ASP A 463 0.52 5.12 38.71
CA ASP A 463 0.53 3.67 38.93
C ASP A 463 0.06 2.97 37.67
N PHE A 464 0.63 1.82 37.32
CA PHE A 464 0.14 1.02 36.21
C PHE A 464 -1.28 0.52 36.51
N ASN A 465 -2.15 0.61 35.52
CA ASN A 465 -3.47 0.02 35.60
C ASN A 465 -3.36 -1.51 35.45
N THR A 466 -3.67 -2.25 36.50
CA THR A 466 -3.56 -3.71 36.55
C THR A 466 -4.94 -4.41 36.53
N THR A 467 -6.03 -3.68 36.23
CA THR A 467 -7.40 -4.24 36.27
C THR A 467 -7.62 -5.36 35.26
N LYS A 468 -7.02 -5.26 34.07
CA LYS A 468 -7.09 -6.28 33.01
C LYS A 468 -5.92 -7.27 33.04
N LEU A 469 -4.96 -7.08 33.93
CA LEU A 469 -3.75 -7.90 33.96
C LEU A 469 -4.05 -9.32 34.41
N ILE A 470 -3.82 -10.28 33.52
CA ILE A 470 -4.02 -11.72 33.74
C ILE A 470 -2.71 -12.34 34.25
N ASN A 471 -1.61 -12.07 33.54
CA ASN A 471 -0.30 -12.64 33.87
C ASN A 471 0.73 -11.54 34.17
N SER A 472 1.47 -11.73 35.23
CA SER A 472 2.49 -10.81 35.73
C SER A 472 3.61 -11.58 36.45
N TYR A 473 3.91 -12.79 35.99
CA TYR A 473 4.86 -13.67 36.63
C TYR A 473 6.30 -13.18 36.39
N ARG A 474 7.14 -13.17 37.46
CA ARG A 474 8.58 -12.82 37.41
C ARG A 474 8.89 -11.44 36.78
N MET A 475 7.99 -10.47 36.88
CA MET A 475 8.17 -9.16 36.23
C MET A 475 9.52 -8.49 36.52
N PHE A 476 10.01 -8.58 37.76
CA PHE A 476 11.25 -7.96 38.23
C PHE A 476 12.33 -8.98 38.64
N GLU A 477 12.24 -10.22 38.12
CA GLU A 477 13.18 -11.28 38.48
C GLU A 477 14.63 -10.81 38.33
N ASN A 478 15.44 -11.00 39.41
CA ASN A 478 16.85 -10.64 39.49
C ASN A 478 17.20 -9.13 39.44
N ARG A 479 16.23 -8.20 39.42
CA ARG A 479 16.45 -6.74 39.45
C ARG A 479 16.83 -6.24 40.84
N LYS A 480 18.04 -6.56 41.30
CA LYS A 480 18.47 -6.27 42.68
C LYS A 480 18.83 -4.81 42.93
N LYS A 481 19.16 -4.02 41.91
CA LYS A 481 19.50 -2.60 42.05
C LYS A 481 18.29 -1.67 41.99
N LEU A 482 17.18 -2.13 41.44
CA LEU A 482 15.99 -1.30 41.27
C LEU A 482 15.41 -0.84 42.60
N ARG A 483 15.11 0.44 42.70
CA ARG A 483 14.51 1.09 43.88
C ARG A 483 13.33 1.94 43.44
N GLY A 484 12.28 1.93 44.22
CA GLY A 484 11.19 2.89 44.11
C GLY A 484 11.64 4.32 44.46
N GLY A 485 10.78 5.30 44.16
CA GLY A 485 11.10 6.72 44.38
C GLY A 485 11.40 7.09 45.84
N ASN A 486 10.81 6.39 46.78
CA ASN A 486 11.00 6.56 48.23
C ASN A 486 11.95 5.49 48.82
N GLY A 487 12.68 4.74 47.99
CA GLY A 487 13.67 3.75 48.36
C GLY A 487 13.16 2.33 48.61
N SER A 488 11.89 2.06 48.31
CA SER A 488 11.31 0.71 48.49
C SER A 488 11.99 -0.32 47.57
N TYR A 489 12.20 -1.53 48.12
CA TYR A 489 12.72 -2.68 47.37
C TYR A 489 12.35 -4.01 48.06
N LEU A 490 12.43 -5.10 47.31
CA LEU A 490 12.34 -6.46 47.84
C LEU A 490 13.72 -7.11 47.89
N ALA A 491 14.04 -7.80 48.99
CA ALA A 491 15.27 -8.60 49.10
C ALA A 491 15.35 -9.69 48.01
N ASN A 492 14.20 -10.26 47.64
CA ASN A 492 14.04 -11.14 46.49
C ASN A 492 13.06 -10.52 45.49
N PRO A 493 13.53 -9.82 44.46
CA PRO A 493 12.64 -9.18 43.46
C PRO A 493 11.74 -10.14 42.70
N THR A 494 12.07 -11.43 42.65
CA THR A 494 11.24 -12.46 41.97
C THR A 494 9.87 -12.63 42.65
N THR A 495 9.75 -12.25 43.91
CA THR A 495 8.48 -12.33 44.67
C THR A 495 7.56 -11.11 44.44
N ALA A 496 8.01 -10.12 43.66
CA ALA A 496 7.19 -8.97 43.36
C ALA A 496 5.95 -9.38 42.53
N ASP A 497 4.78 -9.09 43.04
CA ASP A 497 3.52 -9.24 42.36
C ASP A 497 3.09 -7.93 41.68
N LYS A 498 1.91 -7.91 41.07
CA LYS A 498 1.38 -6.74 40.40
C LYS A 498 1.21 -5.49 41.27
N THR A 499 1.21 -5.65 42.61
CA THR A 499 1.11 -4.51 43.54
C THR A 499 2.38 -3.66 43.56
N TRP A 500 3.51 -4.17 43.03
CA TRP A 500 4.76 -3.44 42.87
C TRP A 500 4.83 -2.58 41.59
N LEU A 501 3.85 -2.67 40.70
CA LEU A 501 3.70 -1.85 39.49
C LEU A 501 3.10 -0.46 39.82
N ARG A 502 3.60 0.19 40.84
CA ARG A 502 3.09 1.49 41.31
C ARG A 502 4.21 2.41 41.77
N VAL A 503 3.87 3.69 41.81
CA VAL A 503 4.75 4.74 42.33
C VAL A 503 4.98 4.50 43.81
N ASP A 504 6.26 4.44 44.20
CA ASP A 504 6.68 4.37 45.60
C ASP A 504 6.50 5.72 46.29
N ARG A 505 5.67 5.75 47.34
CA ARG A 505 5.31 6.93 48.10
C ARG A 505 5.01 6.59 49.57
N PRO A 506 4.97 7.57 50.49
CA PRO A 506 4.70 7.29 51.91
C PRO A 506 3.47 6.40 52.11
N GLY A 507 3.67 5.28 52.79
CA GLY A 507 2.63 4.27 53.04
C GLY A 507 2.27 3.34 51.88
N VAL A 508 2.90 3.50 50.72
CA VAL A 508 2.65 2.67 49.51
C VAL A 508 3.97 2.28 48.86
N GLN A 509 4.39 1.04 49.06
CA GLN A 509 5.62 0.50 48.46
C GLN A 509 5.37 0.16 46.98
N GLY A 510 6.35 0.42 46.11
CA GLY A 510 6.34 0.09 44.68
C GLY A 510 7.75 0.23 44.09
N TYR A 511 7.92 -0.22 42.83
CA TYR A 511 9.21 -0.09 42.15
C TYR A 511 9.34 1.16 41.30
N PHE A 512 8.27 1.95 41.14
CA PHE A 512 8.31 3.09 40.26
C PHE A 512 8.64 4.39 40.97
N THR A 513 9.30 5.28 40.28
CA THR A 513 9.57 6.66 40.66
C THR A 513 8.65 7.58 39.85
N ARG A 514 7.96 8.52 40.50
CA ARG A 514 7.21 9.55 39.79
C ARG A 514 8.18 10.40 38.93
N LYS A 515 7.85 10.64 37.71
CA LYS A 515 8.65 11.52 36.86
C LYS A 515 8.62 12.95 37.44
N PRO A 516 9.80 13.61 37.56
CA PRO A 516 9.90 14.99 38.07
C PRO A 516 9.10 15.99 37.22
#